data_7ba2dc93bf78c488126bf90dea43d155
#
_entry.id   7ba2dc93bf78c488126bf90dea43d155
#
_cell.length_a   1.000
_cell.length_b   1.000
_cell.length_c   1.000
_cell.angle_alpha   90.00
_cell.angle_beta   90.00
_cell.angle_gamma   90.00
#
_symmetry.space_group_name_H-M   'P 1'
#
loop_
_entity.id
_entity.type
_entity.pdbx_description
1 polymer ?
#
loop_
_entity_poly.entity_id
_entity_poly.type
_entity_poly.pdbx_seq_one_letter_code
_entity_poly.pdbx_strand_id
1 'polypeptide(L)'
;DVEDYAAFEVAAFCGNECRGIAKATVSQGKKYYELRVYSKKSQGDNITFKCYNQATGRELMVAESLLFDGEQHGTLSRLFQLTATQPVTGISLDKTSVTLNTTDTYTLIANVDPIDASNKSVIWSSSDAAIATVDENGVVIGMKAGTATITATTVDGNFTATCQVIVKPILVVS
;
A
#
# COMPACT_ATOMS: atom_id res chain seq x y z
N ASP A 1 8.32 12.14 -15.03
CA ASP A 1 7.79 10.91 -15.62
C ASP A 1 6.29 11.09 -15.74
N VAL A 2 5.78 11.19 -16.97
CA VAL A 2 4.35 11.22 -17.23
C VAL A 2 3.90 9.76 -17.15
N GLU A 3 3.29 9.38 -16.01
CA GLU A 3 2.62 8.09 -15.92
C GLU A 3 1.67 7.94 -17.10
N ASP A 4 1.76 6.81 -17.79
CA ASP A 4 0.91 6.53 -18.95
C ASP A 4 -0.51 6.23 -18.50
N TYR A 5 -1.30 7.30 -18.28
CA TYR A 5 -2.71 7.22 -17.90
C TYR A 5 -3.58 6.49 -18.94
N ALA A 6 -3.03 6.09 -20.09
CA ALA A 6 -3.74 5.29 -21.10
C ALA A 6 -4.07 3.87 -20.60
N ALA A 7 -3.39 3.41 -19.55
CA ALA A 7 -3.55 2.07 -18.99
C ALA A 7 -4.68 1.95 -17.94
N PHE A 8 -5.37 3.04 -17.59
CA PHE A 8 -6.41 3.00 -16.56
C PHE A 8 -7.81 3.02 -17.15
N GLU A 9 -8.70 2.20 -16.59
CA GLU A 9 -10.14 2.27 -16.78
C GLU A 9 -10.81 2.67 -15.46
N VAL A 10 -11.77 3.60 -15.54
CA VAL A 10 -12.53 4.06 -14.37
C VAL A 10 -14.01 3.75 -14.60
N ALA A 11 -14.66 3.13 -13.62
CA ALA A 11 -16.08 2.85 -13.66
C ALA A 11 -16.78 3.30 -12.38
N ALA A 12 -18.06 3.67 -12.51
CA ALA A 12 -18.94 4.02 -11.41
C ALA A 12 -19.93 2.89 -11.12
N PHE A 13 -20.19 2.67 -9.85
CA PHE A 13 -21.07 1.61 -9.36
C PHE A 13 -22.11 2.16 -8.37
N CYS A 14 -23.31 1.56 -8.38
CA CYS A 14 -24.27 1.67 -7.30
C CYS A 14 -24.46 0.26 -6.72
N GLY A 15 -23.91 0.01 -5.53
CA GLY A 15 -23.72 -1.36 -5.02
C GLY A 15 -22.84 -2.16 -5.98
N ASN A 16 -23.35 -3.29 -6.46
CA ASN A 16 -22.64 -4.16 -7.42
C ASN A 16 -23.00 -3.89 -8.90
N GLU A 17 -23.86 -2.91 -9.18
CA GLU A 17 -24.29 -2.62 -10.55
C GLU A 17 -23.43 -1.51 -11.15
N CYS A 18 -22.77 -1.78 -12.27
CA CYS A 18 -22.03 -0.78 -13.02
C CYS A 18 -23.01 0.22 -13.65
N ARG A 19 -22.78 1.50 -13.39
CA ARG A 19 -23.64 2.62 -13.81
C ARG A 19 -23.00 3.54 -14.83
N GLY A 20 -21.75 3.30 -15.14
CA GLY A 20 -21.02 4.06 -16.13
C GLY A 20 -19.56 3.65 -16.20
N ILE A 21 -18.99 3.79 -17.40
CA ILE A 21 -17.56 3.58 -17.65
C ILE A 21 -17.01 4.89 -18.23
N ALA A 22 -15.89 5.33 -17.70
CA ALA A 22 -15.24 6.55 -18.13
C ALA A 22 -14.58 6.39 -19.50
N LYS A 23 -14.64 7.44 -20.30
CA LYS A 23 -13.85 7.57 -21.54
C LYS A 23 -12.70 8.54 -21.31
N ALA A 24 -11.49 8.11 -21.65
CA ALA A 24 -10.35 9.01 -21.64
C ALA A 24 -10.54 10.09 -22.73
N THR A 25 -10.30 11.32 -22.38
CA THR A 25 -10.29 12.47 -23.32
C THR A 25 -9.04 13.30 -23.09
N VAL A 26 -8.58 14.00 -24.12
CA VAL A 26 -7.41 14.88 -24.03
C VAL A 26 -7.86 16.32 -24.29
N SER A 27 -7.56 17.22 -23.37
CA SER A 27 -7.80 18.65 -23.52
C SER A 27 -6.58 19.43 -23.01
N GLN A 28 -6.11 20.39 -23.81
CA GLN A 28 -4.93 21.21 -23.47
C GLN A 28 -3.67 20.39 -23.09
N GLY A 29 -3.45 19.25 -23.77
CA GLY A 29 -2.31 18.35 -23.51
C GLY A 29 -2.41 17.52 -22.24
N LYS A 30 -3.53 17.58 -21.51
CA LYS A 30 -3.80 16.74 -20.33
C LYS A 30 -4.88 15.73 -20.62
N LYS A 31 -4.75 14.54 -20.06
CA LYS A 31 -5.78 13.49 -20.11
C LYS A 31 -6.78 13.67 -18.97
N TYR A 32 -8.04 13.49 -19.27
CA TYR A 32 -9.18 13.50 -18.35
C TYR A 32 -10.04 12.28 -18.60
N TYR A 33 -10.80 11.89 -17.61
CA TYR A 33 -11.80 10.84 -17.73
C TYR A 33 -13.19 11.46 -17.66
N GLU A 34 -13.94 11.40 -18.78
CA GLU A 34 -15.34 11.77 -18.79
C GLU A 34 -16.17 10.54 -18.42
N LEU A 35 -16.83 10.61 -17.26
CA LEU A 35 -17.67 9.56 -16.72
C LEU A 35 -19.13 10.03 -16.69
N ARG A 36 -19.99 9.31 -17.41
CA ARG A 36 -21.44 9.51 -17.35
C ARG A 36 -22.04 8.40 -16.50
N VAL A 37 -22.70 8.79 -15.40
CA VAL A 37 -23.32 7.87 -14.45
C VAL A 37 -24.82 7.92 -14.61
N TYR A 38 -25.46 6.75 -14.69
CA TYR A 38 -26.90 6.62 -14.81
C TYR A 38 -27.46 5.97 -13.52
N SER A 39 -28.52 6.56 -12.96
CA SER A 39 -29.26 5.98 -11.84
C SER A 39 -30.70 5.68 -12.22
N LYS A 40 -31.27 4.63 -11.65
CA LYS A 40 -32.71 4.31 -11.73
C LYS A 40 -33.55 5.23 -10.84
N LYS A 41 -32.91 5.87 -9.87
CA LYS A 41 -33.50 6.88 -9.00
C LYS A 41 -33.08 8.28 -9.45
N SER A 42 -33.94 9.24 -9.20
CA SER A 42 -33.62 10.63 -9.49
C SER A 42 -32.53 11.19 -8.56
N GLN A 43 -32.44 10.69 -7.32
CA GLN A 43 -31.49 11.12 -6.31
C GLN A 43 -31.28 10.03 -5.25
N GLY A 44 -30.17 10.13 -4.50
CA GLY A 44 -29.92 9.38 -3.28
C GLY A 44 -29.19 8.04 -3.43
N ASP A 45 -28.76 7.66 -4.64
CA ASP A 45 -27.88 6.52 -4.82
C ASP A 45 -26.45 6.90 -4.45
N ASN A 46 -25.79 6.11 -3.60
CA ASN A 46 -24.37 6.28 -3.34
C ASN A 46 -23.56 5.66 -4.48
N ILE A 47 -22.79 6.48 -5.16
CA ILE A 47 -21.93 6.08 -6.29
C ILE A 47 -20.52 5.89 -5.77
N THR A 48 -19.99 4.70 -5.94
CA THR A 48 -18.59 4.33 -5.69
C THR A 48 -17.84 4.19 -7.00
N PHE A 49 -16.53 4.28 -6.95
CA PHE A 49 -15.69 4.22 -8.13
C PHE A 49 -14.73 3.06 -8.02
N LYS A 50 -14.42 2.45 -9.18
CA LYS A 50 -13.36 1.46 -9.35
C LYS A 50 -12.42 1.93 -10.42
N CYS A 51 -11.14 1.75 -10.19
CA CYS A 51 -10.08 2.03 -11.15
C CYS A 51 -9.34 0.74 -11.45
N TYR A 52 -9.20 0.40 -12.72
CA TYR A 52 -8.49 -0.79 -13.17
C TYR A 52 -7.25 -0.39 -13.96
N ASN A 53 -6.08 -0.89 -13.55
CA ASN A 53 -4.84 -0.72 -14.27
C ASN A 53 -4.67 -1.86 -15.28
N GLN A 54 -4.85 -1.56 -16.56
CA GLN A 54 -4.75 -2.53 -17.65
C GLN A 54 -3.34 -3.10 -17.82
N ALA A 55 -2.30 -2.30 -17.52
CA ALA A 55 -0.92 -2.73 -17.67
C ALA A 55 -0.52 -3.79 -16.64
N THR A 56 -1.04 -3.69 -15.40
CA THR A 56 -0.76 -4.64 -14.32
C THR A 56 -1.86 -5.68 -14.12
N GLY A 57 -3.04 -5.49 -14.73
CA GLY A 57 -4.20 -6.36 -14.56
C GLY A 57 -4.85 -6.24 -13.18
N ARG A 58 -4.65 -5.11 -12.47
CA ARG A 58 -5.11 -4.94 -11.08
C ARG A 58 -6.19 -3.89 -10.92
N GLU A 59 -7.10 -4.15 -9.98
CA GLU A 59 -8.04 -3.16 -9.50
C GLU A 59 -7.37 -2.34 -8.40
N LEU A 60 -7.45 -1.00 -8.52
CA LEU A 60 -6.98 -0.04 -7.53
C LEU A 60 -8.15 0.37 -6.64
N MET A 61 -7.87 0.64 -5.36
CA MET A 61 -8.86 1.17 -4.44
C MET A 61 -9.08 2.65 -4.70
N VAL A 62 -10.36 3.06 -4.71
CA VAL A 62 -10.79 4.46 -4.76
C VAL A 62 -11.65 4.71 -3.53
N ALA A 63 -11.20 5.64 -2.68
CA ALA A 63 -11.89 5.93 -1.41
C ALA A 63 -13.06 6.87 -1.58
N GLU A 64 -13.04 7.71 -2.63
CA GLU A 64 -14.06 8.71 -2.88
C GLU A 64 -15.37 8.06 -3.31
N SER A 65 -16.46 8.67 -2.88
CA SER A 65 -17.81 8.33 -3.31
C SER A 65 -18.63 9.59 -3.53
N LEU A 66 -19.72 9.48 -4.26
CA LEU A 66 -20.60 10.59 -4.60
C LEU A 66 -22.06 10.19 -4.38
N LEU A 67 -22.83 11.06 -3.71
CA LEU A 67 -24.27 10.89 -3.67
C LEU A 67 -24.86 11.38 -5.01
N PHE A 68 -25.59 10.52 -5.70
CA PHE A 68 -26.23 10.88 -6.96
C PHE A 68 -27.37 11.86 -6.71
N ASP A 69 -27.26 13.08 -7.28
CA ASP A 69 -28.23 14.16 -7.16
C ASP A 69 -28.79 14.60 -8.51
N GLY A 70 -28.34 13.98 -9.60
CA GLY A 70 -28.73 14.33 -10.96
C GLY A 70 -27.95 15.49 -11.56
N GLU A 71 -27.04 16.10 -10.79
CA GLU A 71 -26.24 17.25 -11.24
C GLU A 71 -24.90 16.82 -11.85
N GLN A 72 -24.25 17.74 -12.55
CA GLN A 72 -22.90 17.53 -13.07
C GLN A 72 -21.86 17.84 -11.99
N HIS A 73 -21.05 16.84 -11.64
CA HIS A 73 -19.92 16.98 -10.73
C HIS A 73 -18.60 17.08 -11.50
N GLY A 74 -17.91 18.20 -11.30
CA GLY A 74 -16.65 18.48 -11.99
C GLY A 74 -16.85 19.09 -13.39
N THR A 75 -15.95 19.96 -13.76
CA THR A 75 -15.82 20.58 -15.09
C THR A 75 -14.34 20.59 -15.47
N LEU A 76 -13.99 20.95 -16.71
CA LEU A 76 -12.58 21.10 -17.11
C LEU A 76 -11.83 22.17 -16.28
N SER A 77 -12.53 23.09 -15.67
CA SER A 77 -11.97 24.12 -14.78
C SER A 77 -11.99 23.72 -13.30
N ARG A 78 -12.87 22.80 -12.91
CA ARG A 78 -13.00 22.29 -11.54
C ARG A 78 -13.31 20.80 -11.57
N LEU A 79 -12.25 19.99 -11.57
CA LEU A 79 -12.34 18.54 -11.67
C LEU A 79 -12.81 17.92 -10.36
N PHE A 80 -13.63 16.87 -10.45
CA PHE A 80 -13.83 15.94 -9.36
C PHE A 80 -12.63 14.98 -9.35
N GLN A 81 -11.85 14.99 -8.27
CA GLN A 81 -10.65 14.19 -8.17
C GLN A 81 -10.96 12.83 -7.55
N LEU A 82 -10.43 11.78 -8.15
CA LEU A 82 -10.40 10.43 -7.61
C LEU A 82 -8.95 10.05 -7.33
N THR A 83 -8.70 9.54 -6.13
CA THR A 83 -7.38 9.04 -5.74
C THR A 83 -7.38 7.52 -5.79
N ALA A 84 -6.71 6.96 -6.78
CA ALA A 84 -6.58 5.53 -6.92
C ALA A 84 -5.30 5.05 -6.19
N THR A 85 -5.43 4.07 -5.31
CA THR A 85 -4.32 3.50 -4.54
C THR A 85 -4.21 2.00 -4.75
N GLN A 86 -2.97 1.51 -4.86
CA GLN A 86 -2.68 0.08 -4.84
C GLN A 86 -2.45 -0.34 -3.39
N PRO A 87 -3.34 -1.14 -2.78
CA PRO A 87 -3.18 -1.56 -1.40
C PRO A 87 -2.06 -2.59 -1.27
N VAL A 88 -1.50 -2.68 -0.06
CA VAL A 88 -0.60 -3.76 0.32
C VAL A 88 -1.39 -5.07 0.42
N THR A 89 -0.81 -6.16 -0.07
CA THR A 89 -1.40 -7.51 -0.01
C THR A 89 -0.56 -8.48 0.81
N GLY A 90 0.66 -8.09 1.20
CA GLY A 90 1.55 -8.92 1.99
C GLY A 90 2.88 -8.26 2.31
N ILE A 91 3.66 -8.93 3.16
CA ILE A 91 5.03 -8.57 3.51
C ILE A 91 5.85 -9.85 3.71
N SER A 92 7.12 -9.81 3.34
CA SER A 92 8.10 -10.84 3.66
C SER A 92 9.43 -10.22 4.09
N LEU A 93 10.26 -10.98 4.80
CA LEU A 93 11.62 -10.58 5.14
C LEU A 93 12.64 -11.40 4.34
N ASP A 94 13.81 -10.82 4.07
CA ASP A 94 14.94 -11.50 3.42
C ASP A 94 15.48 -12.67 4.25
N LYS A 95 15.27 -12.64 5.60
CA LYS A 95 15.65 -13.69 6.54
C LYS A 95 14.54 -13.99 7.54
N THR A 96 14.35 -15.27 7.82
CA THR A 96 13.47 -15.76 8.89
C THR A 96 14.21 -16.03 10.20
N SER A 97 15.55 -16.13 10.13
CA SER A 97 16.43 -16.28 11.30
C SER A 97 17.80 -15.68 11.03
N VAL A 98 18.37 -15.00 12.04
CA VAL A 98 19.72 -14.42 12.03
C VAL A 98 20.41 -14.76 13.34
N THR A 99 21.71 -15.10 13.26
CA THR A 99 22.57 -15.25 14.43
C THR A 99 23.60 -14.14 14.46
N LEU A 100 23.67 -13.41 15.58
CA LEU A 100 24.58 -12.28 15.82
C LEU A 100 25.42 -12.59 17.07
N ASN A 101 26.60 -11.99 17.19
CA ASN A 101 27.25 -11.87 18.49
C ASN A 101 26.75 -10.56 19.17
N THR A 102 27.01 -10.42 20.46
CA THR A 102 26.78 -9.16 21.17
C THR A 102 27.52 -8.02 20.44
N THR A 103 26.85 -6.89 20.20
CA THR A 103 27.30 -5.70 19.44
C THR A 103 27.33 -5.84 17.91
N ASP A 104 27.14 -7.05 17.36
CA ASP A 104 26.98 -7.20 15.90
C ASP A 104 25.66 -6.58 15.43
N THR A 105 25.66 -6.17 14.15
CA THR A 105 24.49 -5.60 13.48
C THR A 105 24.12 -6.40 12.24
N TYR A 106 22.84 -6.41 11.91
CA TYR A 106 22.30 -6.96 10.65
C TYR A 106 21.14 -6.08 10.18
N THR A 107 21.09 -5.76 8.89
CA THR A 107 19.95 -5.04 8.32
C THR A 107 18.99 -6.02 7.69
N LEU A 108 17.80 -6.17 8.27
CA LEU A 108 16.69 -6.92 7.69
C LEU A 108 16.04 -6.10 6.57
N ILE A 109 15.72 -6.77 5.47
CA ILE A 109 15.04 -6.16 4.33
C ILE A 109 13.60 -6.65 4.31
N ALA A 110 12.66 -5.72 4.42
CA ALA A 110 11.23 -5.98 4.25
C ALA A 110 10.83 -5.81 2.79
N ASN A 111 10.24 -6.85 2.21
CA ASN A 111 9.68 -6.83 0.86
C ASN A 111 8.15 -6.75 0.99
N VAL A 112 7.58 -5.62 0.59
CA VAL A 112 6.15 -5.36 0.63
C VAL A 112 5.55 -5.69 -0.75
N ASP A 113 4.48 -6.48 -0.75
CA ASP A 113 3.75 -6.85 -1.94
C ASP A 113 2.42 -6.07 -2.05
N PRO A 114 2.05 -5.67 -3.27
CA PRO A 114 2.83 -5.70 -4.51
C PRO A 114 3.93 -4.63 -4.53
N ILE A 115 4.92 -4.78 -5.40
CA ILE A 115 6.07 -3.85 -5.51
C ILE A 115 5.65 -2.41 -5.82
N ASP A 116 4.48 -2.24 -6.47
CA ASP A 116 3.83 -0.98 -6.81
C ASP A 116 2.79 -0.51 -5.77
N ALA A 117 2.76 -1.11 -4.56
CA ALA A 117 1.89 -0.65 -3.48
C ALA A 117 2.11 0.83 -3.17
N SER A 118 1.00 1.58 -2.99
CA SER A 118 1.04 3.04 -2.81
C SER A 118 1.67 3.46 -1.48
N ASN A 119 1.53 2.64 -0.43
CA ASN A 119 2.16 2.87 0.87
C ASN A 119 2.92 1.62 1.32
N LYS A 120 4.24 1.64 1.17
CA LYS A 120 5.14 0.56 1.58
C LYS A 120 5.80 0.78 2.94
N SER A 121 5.30 1.70 3.72
CA SER A 121 5.84 2.00 5.06
C SER A 121 5.71 0.81 5.99
N VAL A 122 6.77 0.53 6.74
CA VAL A 122 6.87 -0.59 7.67
C VAL A 122 7.25 -0.06 9.06
N ILE A 123 6.61 -0.62 10.08
CA ILE A 123 6.94 -0.39 11.48
C ILE A 123 7.66 -1.64 12.01
N TRP A 124 8.82 -1.43 12.63
CA TRP A 124 9.62 -2.48 13.21
C TRP A 124 9.44 -2.56 14.72
N SER A 125 9.48 -3.77 15.27
CA SER A 125 9.43 -4.01 16.71
C SER A 125 10.25 -5.24 17.11
N SER A 126 10.73 -5.24 18.35
CA SER A 126 11.41 -6.38 18.98
C SER A 126 10.58 -6.91 20.12
N SER A 127 10.50 -8.24 20.25
CA SER A 127 9.85 -8.90 21.38
C SER A 127 10.60 -8.71 22.71
N ASP A 128 11.93 -8.45 22.63
CA ASP A 128 12.79 -8.17 23.78
C ASP A 128 13.97 -7.28 23.37
N ALA A 129 13.83 -5.98 23.60
CA ALA A 129 14.86 -4.99 23.28
C ALA A 129 16.13 -5.12 24.15
N ALA A 130 16.08 -5.84 25.27
CA ALA A 130 17.27 -6.13 26.06
C ALA A 130 18.17 -7.19 25.40
N ILE A 131 17.61 -8.05 24.53
CA ILE A 131 18.34 -9.07 23.78
C ILE A 131 18.74 -8.54 22.41
N ALA A 132 17.80 -7.96 21.65
CA ALA A 132 18.05 -7.36 20.34
C ALA A 132 17.15 -6.16 20.12
N THR A 133 17.71 -5.06 19.61
CA THR A 133 16.97 -3.87 19.18
C THR A 133 16.83 -3.85 17.68
N VAL A 134 15.86 -3.08 17.17
CA VAL A 134 15.71 -2.77 15.74
C VAL A 134 15.33 -1.30 15.60
N ASP A 135 15.86 -0.63 14.58
CA ASP A 135 15.52 0.75 14.23
C ASP A 135 14.47 0.81 13.11
N GLU A 136 14.09 2.04 12.73
CA GLU A 136 13.13 2.30 11.65
C GLU A 136 13.59 1.84 10.26
N ASN A 137 14.89 1.62 10.06
CA ASN A 137 15.49 1.17 8.80
C ASN A 137 15.68 -0.37 8.76
N GLY A 138 15.23 -1.09 9.82
CA GLY A 138 15.39 -2.52 9.94
C GLY A 138 16.78 -2.95 10.41
N VAL A 139 17.61 -2.03 10.94
CA VAL A 139 18.93 -2.36 11.49
C VAL A 139 18.76 -3.00 12.87
N VAL A 140 19.09 -4.28 12.95
CA VAL A 140 19.06 -5.07 14.19
C VAL A 140 20.41 -5.04 14.87
N ILE A 141 20.44 -4.83 16.18
CA ILE A 141 21.67 -4.86 17.01
C ILE A 141 21.51 -5.93 18.10
N GLY A 142 22.48 -6.84 18.18
CA GLY A 142 22.55 -7.81 19.28
C GLY A 142 23.04 -7.15 20.57
N MET A 143 22.20 -7.12 21.62
CA MET A 143 22.51 -6.44 22.89
C MET A 143 23.01 -7.39 23.97
N LYS A 144 22.38 -8.55 24.12
CA LYS A 144 22.67 -9.54 25.16
C LYS A 144 22.38 -10.94 24.64
N ALA A 145 23.16 -11.91 25.06
CA ALA A 145 22.94 -13.34 24.74
C ALA A 145 21.50 -13.77 25.06
N GLY A 146 20.82 -14.35 24.07
CA GLY A 146 19.43 -14.77 24.15
C GLY A 146 18.78 -14.87 22.77
N THR A 147 17.47 -14.95 22.77
CA THR A 147 16.67 -14.99 21.52
C THR A 147 15.56 -13.95 21.59
N ALA A 148 15.43 -13.13 20.56
CA ALA A 148 14.34 -12.20 20.36
C ALA A 148 13.70 -12.39 18.98
N THR A 149 12.45 -12.00 18.84
CA THR A 149 11.75 -11.98 17.55
C THR A 149 11.63 -10.53 17.09
N ILE A 150 12.16 -10.23 15.91
CA ILE A 150 11.94 -8.95 15.24
C ILE A 150 10.72 -9.11 14.35
N THR A 151 9.80 -8.16 14.43
CA THR A 151 8.56 -8.11 13.64
C THR A 151 8.54 -6.86 12.79
N ALA A 152 8.28 -7.02 11.50
CA ALA A 152 7.96 -5.95 10.56
C ALA A 152 6.44 -5.95 10.32
N THR A 153 5.80 -4.79 10.44
CA THR A 153 4.35 -4.62 10.24
C THR A 153 4.12 -3.51 9.22
N THR A 154 3.36 -3.78 8.16
CA THR A 154 3.00 -2.74 7.19
C THR A 154 2.00 -1.76 7.79
N VAL A 155 2.15 -0.46 7.47
CA VAL A 155 1.19 0.58 7.89
C VAL A 155 -0.14 0.41 7.17
N ASP A 156 -0.10 0.04 5.88
CA ASP A 156 -1.28 -0.32 5.10
C ASP A 156 -1.56 -1.82 5.24
N GLY A 157 -2.77 -2.18 5.67
CA GLY A 157 -3.25 -3.56 5.80
C GLY A 157 -2.75 -4.33 7.02
N ASN A 158 -1.80 -3.81 7.82
CA ASN A 158 -1.25 -4.44 9.03
C ASN A 158 -0.71 -5.88 8.82
N PHE A 159 -0.18 -6.17 7.64
CA PHE A 159 0.51 -7.44 7.36
C PHE A 159 1.80 -7.52 8.16
N THR A 160 2.15 -8.71 8.65
CA THR A 160 3.33 -8.92 9.49
C THR A 160 4.25 -9.99 8.93
N ALA A 161 5.56 -9.79 9.12
CA ALA A 161 6.59 -10.79 8.89
C ALA A 161 7.59 -10.78 10.06
N THR A 162 8.14 -11.92 10.40
CA THR A 162 8.99 -12.07 11.58
C THR A 162 10.34 -12.70 11.25
N CYS A 163 11.36 -12.30 12.02
CA CYS A 163 12.68 -12.89 11.99
C CYS A 163 13.13 -13.24 13.42
N GLN A 164 13.55 -14.48 13.65
CA GLN A 164 14.14 -14.89 14.91
C GLN A 164 15.61 -14.43 14.97
N VAL A 165 15.97 -13.66 15.98
CA VAL A 165 17.36 -13.21 16.22
C VAL A 165 17.94 -13.93 17.42
N ILE A 166 19.01 -14.69 17.18
CA ILE A 166 19.75 -15.42 18.20
C ILE A 166 21.05 -14.66 18.46
N VAL A 167 21.20 -14.12 19.67
CA VAL A 167 22.40 -13.38 20.07
C VAL A 167 23.30 -14.30 20.92
N LYS A 168 24.55 -14.44 20.52
CA LYS A 168 25.58 -15.18 21.22
C LYS A 168 26.54 -14.24 21.95
N PRO A 169 27.10 -14.67 23.12
CA PRO A 169 28.12 -13.88 23.79
C PRO A 169 29.42 -13.93 22.99
N ILE A 170 30.19 -12.84 23.02
CA ILE A 170 31.59 -12.88 22.56
C ILE A 170 32.42 -13.63 23.62
N LEU A 171 33.05 -14.71 23.22
CA LEU A 171 34.01 -15.42 24.08
C LEU A 171 35.38 -14.77 23.92
N VAL A 172 35.85 -14.09 24.95
CA VAL A 172 37.24 -13.61 25.02
C VAL A 172 38.06 -14.69 25.68
N VAL A 173 39.01 -15.26 24.94
CA VAL A 173 40.00 -16.24 25.49
C VAL A 173 41.22 -15.41 25.88
N SER A 174 41.54 -15.39 27.18
CA SER A 174 42.75 -14.77 27.75
C SER A 174 43.87 -15.78 27.88
#